data_80541bc153f8e9e55a9db2db899c8849
#
_entry.id   80541bc153f8e9e55a9db2db899c8849
#
_cell.length_a   1.000
_cell.length_b   1.000
_cell.length_c   1.000
_cell.angle_alpha   90.00
_cell.angle_beta   90.00
_cell.angle_gamma   90.00
#
_symmetry.space_group_name_H-M   'P 1'
#
loop_
_entity.id
_entity.type
_entity.pdbx_description
1 polymer ?
#
loop_
_entity_poly.entity_id
_entity_poly.type
_entity_poly.pdbx_seq_one_letter_code
_entity_poly.pdbx_strand_id
1 'polypeptide(L)'
;MTDSAGSGSFDRSASGVIPNIPEAFDRLDISLLEAMMTQRAVRRLLPDPVDDAIVLKCIELGLRAPTGSNGQNWEFLVVKDQKVKEQLAARYRESWSVYSSLGR
;
A
#
# COMPACT_ATOMS: atom_id res chain seq x y z
N MET A 1 -12.31 13.30 16.42
CA MET A 1 -11.62 13.06 16.08
C MET A 1 -10.60 12.90 16.04
N THR A 2 -10.43 12.55 15.98
CA THR A 2 -9.41 12.49 16.04
C THR A 2 -8.59 13.04 15.48
N ASP A 3 -8.61 13.84 15.71
CA ASP A 3 -7.83 14.59 15.28
C ASP A 3 -6.53 14.38 15.23
N SER A 4 -6.11 13.82 16.03
CA SER A 4 -4.73 13.45 16.05
C SER A 4 -4.28 12.73 14.81
N ALA A 5 -5.15 11.96 14.24
CA ALA A 5 -4.88 11.36 12.95
C ALA A 5 -4.72 12.41 11.86
N GLY A 6 -5.47 13.48 11.96
CA GLY A 6 -5.36 14.58 11.02
C GLY A 6 -4.13 15.42 11.23
N SER A 7 -3.68 15.50 12.48
CA SER A 7 -2.50 16.26 12.81
C SER A 7 -1.21 15.53 12.48
N GLY A 8 -1.28 14.26 12.17
CA GLY A 8 -0.17 13.57 11.61
C GLY A 8 0.30 14.36 10.40
N SER A 9 1.13 15.35 10.62
CA SER A 9 1.72 16.08 9.56
C SER A 9 2.45 15.11 8.67
N PHE A 10 1.89 14.87 7.54
CA PHE A 10 2.61 14.23 6.47
C PHE A 10 3.77 15.17 6.12
N ASP A 11 4.94 14.84 6.63
CA ASP A 11 6.13 15.62 6.32
C ASP A 11 6.55 15.33 4.90
N ARG A 12 6.12 16.18 4.00
CA ARG A 12 6.53 16.14 2.60
C ARG A 12 8.00 16.45 2.41
N SER A 13 8.66 17.02 3.42
CA SER A 13 10.09 17.31 3.36
C SER A 13 10.94 16.10 3.70
N ALA A 14 10.38 15.11 4.35
CA ALA A 14 11.00 13.83 4.45
C ALA A 14 11.03 13.25 3.05
N SER A 15 11.99 13.69 2.26
CA SER A 15 12.30 13.00 1.02
C SER A 15 12.35 11.53 1.36
N GLY A 16 11.52 10.75 0.75
CA GLY A 16 11.28 9.39 1.15
C GLY A 16 12.50 8.49 1.04
N VAL A 17 13.51 8.78 1.85
CA VAL A 17 14.60 7.86 2.07
C VAL A 17 14.04 6.73 2.90
N ILE A 18 13.62 5.71 2.21
CA ILE A 18 13.18 4.48 2.83
C ILE A 18 14.42 3.84 3.44
N PRO A 19 14.41 3.59 4.75
CA PRO A 19 15.54 2.97 5.40
C PRO A 19 15.91 1.67 4.70
N ASN A 20 17.17 1.51 4.38
CA ASN A 20 17.69 0.26 3.86
C ASN A 20 17.82 -0.73 5.01
N ILE A 21 16.74 -1.41 5.30
CA ILE A 21 16.71 -2.43 6.34
C ILE A 21 17.03 -3.77 5.68
N PRO A 22 18.18 -4.39 6.00
CA PRO A 22 18.57 -5.66 5.39
C PRO A 22 17.47 -6.71 5.44
N GLU A 23 16.81 -6.85 6.58
CA GLU A 23 15.70 -7.81 6.75
C GLU A 23 14.55 -7.58 5.77
N ALA A 24 14.27 -6.32 5.42
CA ALA A 24 13.25 -6.02 4.44
C ALA A 24 13.65 -6.49 3.05
N PHE A 25 14.94 -6.38 2.71
CA PHE A 25 15.46 -6.91 1.46
C PHE A 25 15.40 -8.43 1.40
N ASP A 26 15.84 -9.10 2.47
CA ASP A 26 15.81 -10.55 2.54
C ASP A 26 14.40 -11.11 2.33
N ARG A 27 13.40 -10.44 2.88
CA ARG A 27 12.01 -10.85 2.74
C ARG A 27 11.41 -10.57 1.36
N LEU A 28 12.01 -9.67 0.61
CA LEU A 28 11.61 -9.31 -0.76
C LEU A 28 12.53 -9.92 -1.82
N ASP A 29 13.57 -10.62 -1.39
CA ASP A 29 14.55 -11.22 -2.30
C ASP A 29 14.08 -12.58 -2.79
N ILE A 30 13.36 -12.57 -3.90
CA ILE A 30 12.99 -13.77 -4.65
C ILE A 30 13.42 -13.59 -6.10
N SER A 31 13.61 -14.68 -6.80
CA SER A 31 13.97 -14.59 -8.21
C SER A 31 12.85 -13.96 -9.03
N LEU A 32 13.21 -13.23 -10.09
CA LEU A 32 12.22 -12.66 -11.01
C LEU A 32 11.31 -13.76 -11.60
N LEU A 33 11.89 -14.91 -11.94
CA LEU A 33 11.13 -16.04 -12.47
C LEU A 33 10.08 -16.51 -11.46
N GLU A 34 10.48 -16.70 -10.21
CA GLU A 34 9.57 -17.12 -9.15
C GLU A 34 8.46 -16.08 -8.94
N ALA A 35 8.81 -14.81 -8.88
CA ALA A 35 7.84 -13.73 -8.72
C ALA A 35 6.81 -13.74 -9.85
N MET A 36 7.25 -13.88 -11.08
CA MET A 36 6.36 -13.91 -12.24
C MET A 36 5.48 -15.17 -12.29
N MET A 37 6.03 -16.31 -11.90
CA MET A 37 5.29 -17.57 -11.92
C MET A 37 4.30 -17.73 -10.78
N THR A 38 4.54 -17.05 -9.65
CA THR A 38 3.72 -17.21 -8.44
C THR A 38 2.80 -16.02 -8.16
N GLN A 39 2.99 -14.88 -8.84
CA GLN A 39 2.16 -13.72 -8.60
C GLN A 39 0.69 -14.01 -8.90
N ARG A 40 -0.18 -13.52 -8.06
CA ARG A 40 -1.63 -13.65 -8.23
C ARG A 40 -2.35 -12.61 -7.37
N ALA A 41 -3.62 -12.38 -7.65
CA ALA A 41 -4.45 -11.55 -6.80
C ALA A 41 -4.76 -12.28 -5.48
N VAL A 42 -4.08 -11.87 -4.41
CA VAL A 42 -4.31 -12.42 -3.07
C VAL A 42 -5.40 -11.59 -2.39
N ARG A 43 -6.53 -12.21 -2.07
CA ARG A 43 -7.70 -11.54 -1.50
C ARG A 43 -7.97 -11.90 -0.05
N ARG A 44 -7.39 -12.98 0.44
CA ARG A 44 -7.50 -13.40 1.84
C ARG A 44 -6.15 -13.19 2.49
N LEU A 45 -6.06 -12.20 3.35
CA LEU A 45 -4.85 -11.82 4.03
C LEU A 45 -4.91 -12.29 5.49
N LEU A 46 -3.76 -12.64 6.03
CA LEU A 46 -3.61 -12.92 7.45
C LEU A 46 -3.66 -11.60 8.24
N PRO A 47 -4.11 -11.63 9.50
CA PRO A 47 -4.18 -10.43 10.34
C PRO A 47 -2.81 -10.02 10.91
N ASP A 48 -1.76 -10.75 10.59
CA ASP A 48 -0.43 -10.50 11.13
C ASP A 48 0.06 -9.10 10.76
N PRO A 49 0.74 -8.41 11.68
CA PRO A 49 1.28 -7.10 11.39
C PRO A 49 2.38 -7.18 10.33
N VAL A 50 2.42 -6.18 9.47
CA VAL A 50 3.47 -6.03 8.47
C VAL A 50 4.40 -4.90 8.92
N ASP A 51 5.69 -5.15 8.86
CA ASP A 51 6.71 -4.15 9.19
C ASP A 51 6.58 -2.95 8.24
N ASP A 52 6.61 -1.75 8.81
CA ASP A 52 6.52 -0.51 8.04
C ASP A 52 7.61 -0.42 6.97
N ALA A 53 8.80 -0.91 7.26
CA ALA A 53 9.91 -0.92 6.30
C ALA A 53 9.58 -1.76 5.06
N ILE A 54 8.85 -2.85 5.21
CA ILE A 54 8.41 -3.68 4.08
C ILE A 54 7.43 -2.89 3.20
N VAL A 55 6.46 -2.22 3.83
CA VAL A 55 5.47 -1.40 3.11
C VAL A 55 6.16 -0.30 2.33
N LEU A 56 7.07 0.43 2.98
CA LEU A 56 7.81 1.52 2.35
C LEU A 56 8.70 1.02 1.21
N LYS A 57 9.33 -0.15 1.39
CA LYS A 57 10.15 -0.73 0.33
C LYS A 57 9.29 -1.14 -0.88
N CYS A 58 8.11 -1.66 -0.66
CA CYS A 58 7.17 -1.96 -1.74
C CYS A 58 6.77 -0.69 -2.52
N ILE A 59 6.54 0.41 -1.81
CA ILE A 59 6.26 1.71 -2.44
C ILE A 59 7.47 2.16 -3.28
N GLU A 60 8.68 2.10 -2.73
CA GLU A 60 9.90 2.45 -3.46
C GLU A 60 10.04 1.64 -4.75
N LEU A 61 9.80 0.34 -4.69
CA LEU A 61 9.84 -0.52 -5.87
C LEU A 61 8.74 -0.15 -6.87
N GLY A 62 7.53 0.15 -6.38
CA GLY A 62 6.41 0.60 -7.20
C GLY A 62 6.70 1.90 -7.95
N LEU A 63 7.50 2.79 -7.37
CA LEU A 63 7.91 4.05 -8.01
C LEU A 63 8.79 3.83 -9.26
N ARG A 64 9.28 2.64 -9.49
CA ARG A 64 10.05 2.28 -10.69
C ARG A 64 9.17 1.98 -11.90
N ALA A 65 7.86 1.88 -11.70
CA ALA A 65 6.94 1.65 -12.81
C ALA A 65 6.93 2.82 -13.78
N PRO A 66 6.80 2.58 -15.09
CA PRO A 66 6.65 3.64 -16.07
C PRO A 66 5.35 4.42 -15.84
N THR A 67 5.40 5.72 -16.11
CA THR A 67 4.22 6.60 -16.03
C THR A 67 4.03 7.34 -17.35
N GLY A 68 2.80 7.78 -17.62
CA GLY A 68 2.49 8.57 -18.80
C GLY A 68 3.38 9.80 -18.88
N SER A 69 4.09 9.95 -19.99
CA SER A 69 5.05 11.05 -20.20
C SER A 69 6.10 11.20 -19.09
N ASN A 70 6.36 10.13 -18.34
CA ASN A 70 7.24 10.17 -17.17
C ASN A 70 6.82 11.25 -16.15
N GLY A 71 5.55 11.54 -16.06
CA GLY A 71 5.00 12.60 -15.21
C GLY A 71 5.13 12.34 -13.71
N GLN A 72 5.20 11.09 -13.32
CA GLN A 72 5.38 10.64 -11.93
C GLN A 72 4.40 11.28 -10.94
N ASN A 73 3.16 11.42 -11.36
CA ASN A 73 2.09 12.07 -10.61
C ASN A 73 1.44 11.10 -9.65
N TRP A 74 2.15 10.70 -8.61
CA TRP A 74 1.68 9.80 -7.57
C TRP A 74 1.91 10.38 -6.19
N GLU A 75 1.00 10.07 -5.32
CA GLU A 75 1.14 10.25 -3.88
C GLU A 75 0.72 8.96 -3.20
N PHE A 76 1.38 8.62 -2.11
CA PHE A 76 1.04 7.42 -1.33
C PHE A 76 0.64 7.82 0.08
N LEU A 77 -0.48 7.29 0.51
CA LEU A 77 -0.97 7.45 1.87
C LEU A 77 -1.02 6.08 2.53
N VAL A 78 -0.17 5.87 3.52
CA VAL A 78 -0.15 4.63 4.29
C VAL A 78 -1.08 4.78 5.49
N VAL A 79 -2.19 4.06 5.48
CA VAL A 79 -3.19 4.12 6.53
C VAL A 79 -2.98 2.96 7.50
N LYS A 80 -2.62 3.27 8.74
CA LYS A 80 -2.41 2.29 9.81
C LYS A 80 -3.51 2.34 10.87
N ASP A 81 -4.15 3.48 11.04
CA ASP A 81 -5.20 3.65 12.04
C ASP A 81 -6.38 2.71 11.76
N GLN A 82 -6.73 1.91 12.76
CA GLN A 82 -7.77 0.90 12.62
C GLN A 82 -9.15 1.50 12.36
N LYS A 83 -9.47 2.62 12.99
CA LYS A 83 -10.77 3.28 12.79
C LYS A 83 -10.91 3.81 11.37
N VAL A 84 -9.83 4.39 10.84
CA VAL A 84 -9.81 4.87 9.46
C VAL A 84 -9.97 3.70 8.50
N LYS A 85 -9.27 2.59 8.74
CA LYS A 85 -9.41 1.38 7.92
C LYS A 85 -10.85 0.84 7.94
N GLU A 86 -11.49 0.83 9.10
CA GLU A 86 -12.90 0.39 9.23
C GLU A 86 -13.84 1.30 8.45
N GLN A 87 -13.64 2.61 8.49
CA GLN A 87 -14.41 3.55 7.70
C GLN A 87 -14.23 3.34 6.20
N LEU A 88 -12.99 3.16 5.75
CA LEU A 88 -12.70 2.86 4.36
C LEU A 88 -13.34 1.53 3.93
N ALA A 89 -13.25 0.51 4.76
CA ALA A 89 -13.85 -0.79 4.49
C ALA A 89 -15.37 -0.71 4.39
N ALA A 90 -16.02 0.10 5.21
CA ALA A 90 -17.45 0.33 5.16
C ALA A 90 -17.84 0.97 3.80
N ARG A 91 -17.14 2.00 3.39
CA ARG A 91 -17.36 2.67 2.09
C ARG A 91 -17.11 1.74 0.91
N TYR A 92 -16.07 0.93 1.01
CA TYR A 92 -15.77 -0.05 -0.02
C TYR A 92 -16.90 -1.08 -0.18
N ARG A 93 -17.40 -1.62 0.94
CA ARG A 93 -18.53 -2.58 0.89
C ARG A 93 -19.78 -1.96 0.29
N GLU A 94 -20.08 -0.73 0.64
CA GLU A 94 -21.21 0.01 0.07
C GLU A 94 -21.08 0.13 -1.46
N SER A 95 -19.94 0.60 -1.91
CA SER A 95 -19.65 0.75 -3.35
C SER A 95 -19.67 -0.59 -4.08
N TRP A 96 -19.13 -1.62 -3.46
CA TRP A 96 -19.11 -2.95 -4.04
C TRP A 96 -20.51 -3.55 -4.19
N SER A 97 -21.40 -3.29 -3.24
CA SER A 97 -22.79 -3.76 -3.34
C SER A 97 -23.51 -3.17 -4.54
N VAL A 98 -23.28 -1.88 -4.80
CA VAL A 98 -23.84 -1.20 -5.99
C VAL A 98 -23.23 -1.78 -7.26
N TYR A 99 -21.90 -1.86 -7.32
CA TYR A 99 -21.19 -2.37 -8.50
C TYR A 99 -21.63 -3.81 -8.85
N SER A 100 -21.71 -4.68 -7.85
CA SER A 100 -22.09 -6.08 -8.08
C SER A 100 -23.55 -6.25 -8.50
N SER A 101 -24.41 -5.28 -8.17
CA SER A 101 -25.81 -5.31 -8.60
C SER A 101 -25.99 -4.89 -10.08
N LEU A 102 -25.06 -4.09 -10.61
CA LEU A 102 -25.10 -3.62 -11.99
C LEU A 102 -24.56 -4.63 -13.00
N GLY A 103 -23.80 -5.61 -12.53
CA GLY A 103 -23.14 -6.60 -13.39
C GLY A 103 -23.92 -7.90 -13.64
N ARG A 104 -25.22 -7.94 -13.33
CA ARG A 104 -26.07 -9.11 -13.57
C ARG A 104 -27.10 -8.82 -14.64
#